data_ba9f98179efee13bf3d81dc84d056fa1
#
_entry.id   ba9f98179efee13bf3d81dc84d056fa1
#
_cell.length_a   1.000
_cell.length_b   1.000
_cell.length_c   1.000
_cell.angle_alpha   90.00
_cell.angle_beta   90.00
_cell.angle_gamma   90.00
#
_symmetry.space_group_name_H-M   'P 1'
#
loop_
_entity.id
_entity.type
_entity.pdbx_description
1 polymer ?
#
loop_
_entity_poly.entity_id
_entity_poly.type
_entity_poly.pdbx_seq_one_letter_code
_entity_poly.pdbx_strand_id
1 'polypeptide(L)'
;MTSYLVNCSILFTELPLPERPAAAREAGFDAVEFWWPFDRAVPTNQEMADFVAAVRDAGVRLVGLNFPAGDLPAGDRGLVSWPGRAEEFRAGVECAVSIGEQLGVRVFNALYGNRVDSVDPGEQDALAVDNLAFAARAAARLGATVLVEPVSGAPRYPLLTAADAVTAIDRVSADNVRLLADLYHLAINGDDVDAVIARHAGGIGHVQVVDAPGRHQPGTGRLPIGRWLAALDDAGYAGWVGLEYVPDGPSAASLDWLPRDARTTREISA
;
A
#
# COMPACT_ATOMS: atom_id res chain seq x y z
N MET A 1 15.99 12.17 4.03
CA MET A 1 16.28 10.99 4.88
C MET A 1 14.99 10.19 4.99
N THR A 2 15.03 8.94 4.59
CA THR A 2 13.88 8.03 4.43
C THR A 2 13.16 7.80 5.77
N SER A 3 11.83 7.90 5.78
CA SER A 3 10.97 7.54 6.91
C SER A 3 10.37 6.15 6.67
N TYR A 4 10.48 5.26 7.65
CA TYR A 4 9.99 3.88 7.53
C TYR A 4 8.71 3.67 8.31
N LEU A 5 7.87 2.78 7.80
CA LEU A 5 6.71 2.23 8.49
C LEU A 5 6.62 0.71 8.24
N VAL A 6 5.85 0.02 9.04
CA VAL A 6 5.70 -1.43 8.92
C VAL A 6 4.27 -1.80 8.52
N ASN A 7 4.14 -2.72 7.55
CA ASN A 7 2.85 -3.27 7.17
C ASN A 7 2.43 -4.38 8.14
N CYS A 8 1.49 -4.04 9.02
CA CYS A 8 1.01 -4.96 10.05
C CYS A 8 0.06 -6.05 9.52
N SER A 9 -0.28 -6.04 8.23
CA SER A 9 -1.02 -7.14 7.62
C SER A 9 -0.13 -8.33 7.27
N ILE A 10 1.17 -8.13 7.12
CA ILE A 10 2.14 -9.15 6.72
C ILE A 10 3.25 -9.37 7.76
N LEU A 11 3.57 -8.36 8.57
CA LEU A 11 4.44 -8.49 9.74
C LEU A 11 3.60 -8.61 11.03
N PHE A 12 4.18 -9.22 12.06
CA PHE A 12 3.54 -9.51 13.35
C PHE A 12 2.30 -10.41 13.23
N THR A 13 2.24 -11.22 12.17
CA THR A 13 1.10 -12.13 11.92
C THR A 13 1.01 -13.27 12.93
N GLU A 14 2.05 -13.48 13.73
CA GLU A 14 2.05 -14.34 14.92
C GLU A 14 1.11 -13.85 16.03
N LEU A 15 0.66 -12.59 15.96
CA LEU A 15 -0.26 -11.97 16.91
C LEU A 15 -1.64 -11.73 16.27
N PRO A 16 -2.71 -11.70 17.09
CA PRO A 16 -4.00 -11.19 16.65
C PRO A 16 -3.91 -9.78 16.07
N LEU A 17 -4.71 -9.48 15.07
CA LEU A 17 -4.65 -8.18 14.36
C LEU A 17 -4.69 -6.96 15.29
N PRO A 18 -5.52 -6.90 16.35
CA PRO A 18 -5.56 -5.74 17.25
C PRO A 18 -4.27 -5.52 18.07
N GLU A 19 -3.43 -6.56 18.22
CA GLU A 19 -2.19 -6.47 19.00
C GLU A 19 -0.99 -6.03 18.14
N ARG A 20 -1.09 -6.14 16.82
CA ARG A 20 0.02 -5.85 15.90
C ARG A 20 0.50 -4.39 15.91
N PRO A 21 -0.38 -3.37 16.03
CA PRO A 21 0.07 -1.98 16.17
C PRO A 21 0.96 -1.75 17.40
N ALA A 22 0.62 -2.36 18.54
CA ALA A 22 1.42 -2.29 19.76
C ALA A 22 2.77 -3.00 19.58
N ALA A 23 2.80 -4.17 18.95
CA ALA A 23 4.04 -4.86 18.63
C ALA A 23 4.95 -4.06 17.68
N ALA A 24 4.38 -3.36 16.70
CA ALA A 24 5.13 -2.44 15.83
C ALA A 24 5.74 -1.29 16.66
N ARG A 25 4.99 -0.73 17.60
CA ARG A 25 5.48 0.31 18.54
C ARG A 25 6.63 -0.20 19.40
N GLU A 26 6.50 -1.40 19.95
CA GLU A 26 7.55 -2.05 20.74
C GLU A 26 8.81 -2.32 19.91
N ALA A 27 8.64 -2.66 18.64
CA ALA A 27 9.74 -2.82 17.68
C ALA A 27 10.41 -1.48 17.28
N GLY A 28 9.87 -0.33 17.73
CA GLY A 28 10.45 0.99 17.53
C GLY A 28 9.83 1.81 16.39
N PHE A 29 8.73 1.37 15.80
CA PHE A 29 8.01 2.14 14.78
C PHE A 29 6.96 3.05 15.43
N ASP A 30 6.81 4.25 14.89
CA ASP A 30 5.76 5.20 15.24
C ASP A 30 4.70 5.35 14.13
N ALA A 31 4.86 4.58 13.05
CA ALA A 31 3.95 4.56 11.92
C ALA A 31 3.76 3.15 11.36
N VAL A 32 2.55 2.86 10.92
CA VAL A 32 2.14 1.58 10.36
C VAL A 32 1.27 1.77 9.11
N GLU A 33 1.16 0.71 8.32
CA GLU A 33 0.15 0.56 7.29
C GLU A 33 -0.54 -0.79 7.41
N PHE A 34 -1.71 -0.91 6.78
CA PHE A 34 -2.49 -2.13 6.71
C PHE A 34 -3.08 -2.35 5.32
N TRP A 35 -3.16 -3.58 4.89
CA TRP A 35 -4.18 -3.99 3.93
C TRP A 35 -5.55 -3.80 4.58
N TRP A 36 -6.63 -3.97 3.77
CA TRP A 36 -7.97 -3.92 4.35
C TRP A 36 -8.11 -4.97 5.46
N PRO A 37 -8.36 -4.56 6.73
CA PRO A 37 -8.24 -5.48 7.86
C PRO A 37 -9.51 -6.26 8.17
N PHE A 38 -10.52 -6.20 7.29
CA PHE A 38 -11.83 -6.83 7.51
C PHE A 38 -12.15 -7.81 6.39
N ASP A 39 -12.94 -8.85 6.72
CA ASP A 39 -13.34 -9.91 5.78
C ASP A 39 -14.38 -9.46 4.75
N ARG A 40 -14.94 -8.26 4.90
CA ARG A 40 -15.95 -7.68 4.02
C ARG A 40 -15.63 -6.22 3.70
N ALA A 41 -16.15 -5.73 2.58
CA ALA A 41 -15.92 -4.36 2.16
C ALA A 41 -16.57 -3.32 3.09
N VAL A 42 -17.70 -3.66 3.69
CA VAL A 42 -18.44 -2.82 4.64
C VAL A 42 -18.49 -3.54 5.99
N PRO A 43 -17.52 -3.29 6.89
CA PRO A 43 -17.53 -3.82 8.24
C PRO A 43 -18.62 -3.16 9.09
N THR A 44 -18.92 -3.74 10.23
CA THR A 44 -19.80 -3.12 11.22
C THR A 44 -19.12 -1.92 11.87
N ASN A 45 -19.92 -1.00 12.42
CA ASN A 45 -19.40 0.14 13.17
C ASN A 45 -18.53 -0.29 14.36
N GLN A 46 -18.85 -1.43 14.99
CA GLN A 46 -18.07 -1.96 16.11
C GLN A 46 -16.69 -2.45 15.64
N GLU A 47 -16.63 -3.21 14.54
CA GLU A 47 -15.36 -3.69 13.97
C GLU A 47 -14.44 -2.51 13.62
N MET A 48 -14.99 -1.46 13.01
CA MET A 48 -14.23 -0.24 12.70
C MET A 48 -13.76 0.47 13.97
N ALA A 49 -14.63 0.58 14.98
CA ALA A 49 -14.29 1.22 16.25
C ALA A 49 -13.18 0.47 16.99
N ASP A 50 -13.24 -0.86 16.99
CA ASP A 50 -12.23 -1.71 17.64
C ASP A 50 -10.87 -1.59 16.94
N PHE A 51 -10.85 -1.55 15.60
CA PHE A 51 -9.62 -1.33 14.84
C PHE A 51 -9.02 0.06 15.11
N VAL A 52 -9.86 1.10 15.10
CA VAL A 52 -9.43 2.48 15.39
C VAL A 52 -8.88 2.58 16.82
N ALA A 53 -9.53 1.94 17.80
CA ALA A 53 -9.06 1.91 19.17
C ALA A 53 -7.70 1.23 19.28
N ALA A 54 -7.52 0.07 18.65
CA ALA A 54 -6.27 -0.68 18.69
C ALA A 54 -5.07 0.13 18.15
N VAL A 55 -5.25 0.85 17.04
CA VAL A 55 -4.20 1.71 16.46
C VAL A 55 -3.91 2.91 17.37
N ARG A 56 -4.96 3.56 17.88
CA ARG A 56 -4.84 4.73 18.75
C ARG A 56 -4.17 4.40 20.08
N ASP A 57 -4.59 3.30 20.71
CA ASP A 57 -4.07 2.87 22.02
C ASP A 57 -2.60 2.43 21.93
N ALA A 58 -2.18 1.90 20.78
CA ALA A 58 -0.78 1.60 20.49
C ALA A 58 0.11 2.86 20.36
N GLY A 59 -0.49 4.03 20.15
CA GLY A 59 0.25 5.29 19.98
C GLY A 59 1.07 5.34 18.70
N VAL A 60 0.62 4.66 17.62
CA VAL A 60 1.21 4.71 16.29
C VAL A 60 0.30 5.46 15.32
N ARG A 61 0.88 5.99 14.24
CA ARG A 61 0.14 6.62 13.15
C ARG A 61 -0.22 5.58 12.10
N LEU A 62 -1.47 5.53 11.67
CA LEU A 62 -1.86 4.79 10.48
C LEU A 62 -1.63 5.68 9.26
N VAL A 63 -0.53 5.46 8.54
CA VAL A 63 -0.17 6.26 7.35
C VAL A 63 -0.85 5.72 6.11
N GLY A 64 -0.83 4.41 5.91
CA GLY A 64 -1.37 3.72 4.74
C GLY A 64 -2.49 2.73 5.10
N LEU A 65 -3.53 2.69 4.27
CA LEU A 65 -4.61 1.71 4.35
C LEU A 65 -5.04 1.29 2.94
N ASN A 66 -5.13 -0.01 2.67
CA ASN A 66 -5.72 -0.44 1.41
C ASN A 66 -7.24 -0.25 1.44
N PHE A 67 -7.83 0.07 0.30
CA PHE A 67 -9.26 -0.14 0.09
C PHE A 67 -9.58 -1.63 0.02
N PRO A 68 -10.85 -2.04 0.22
CA PRO A 68 -11.24 -3.44 0.05
C PRO A 68 -10.81 -3.98 -1.31
N ALA A 69 -10.19 -5.14 -1.30
CA ALA A 69 -9.59 -5.75 -2.49
C ALA A 69 -10.27 -7.09 -2.91
N GLY A 70 -11.37 -7.43 -2.27
CA GLY A 70 -12.03 -8.71 -2.43
C GLY A 70 -11.43 -9.79 -1.54
N ASP A 71 -11.63 -11.05 -1.91
CA ASP A 71 -11.09 -12.22 -1.20
C ASP A 71 -9.68 -12.53 -1.71
N LEU A 72 -8.66 -11.92 -1.09
CA LEU A 72 -7.25 -12.12 -1.46
C LEU A 72 -6.81 -13.59 -1.37
N PRO A 73 -7.20 -14.37 -0.33
CA PRO A 73 -6.95 -15.81 -0.26
C PRO A 73 -7.57 -16.59 -1.42
N ALA A 74 -8.77 -16.23 -1.88
CA ALA A 74 -9.41 -16.85 -3.05
C ALA A 74 -8.82 -16.40 -4.40
N GLY A 75 -7.88 -15.43 -4.38
CA GLY A 75 -7.17 -14.98 -5.57
C GLY A 75 -7.64 -13.65 -6.14
N ASP A 76 -8.56 -12.94 -5.48
CA ASP A 76 -8.90 -11.57 -5.84
C ASP A 76 -7.67 -10.67 -5.70
N ARG A 77 -7.60 -9.64 -6.53
CA ARG A 77 -6.50 -8.65 -6.50
C ARG A 77 -7.02 -7.23 -6.69
N GLY A 78 -8.15 -6.91 -6.04
CA GLY A 78 -8.75 -5.59 -6.11
C GLY A 78 -10.13 -5.58 -6.75
N LEU A 79 -10.87 -4.51 -6.47
CA LEU A 79 -12.25 -4.31 -6.91
C LEU A 79 -12.40 -3.13 -7.87
N VAL A 80 -11.35 -2.35 -8.09
CA VAL A 80 -11.41 -1.08 -8.83
C VAL A 80 -11.97 -1.27 -10.23
N SER A 81 -11.51 -2.30 -10.96
CA SER A 81 -11.94 -2.59 -12.33
C SER A 81 -12.94 -3.75 -12.43
N TRP A 82 -13.51 -4.21 -11.31
CA TRP A 82 -14.33 -5.42 -11.31
C TRP A 82 -15.80 -5.12 -11.64
N PRO A 83 -16.30 -5.51 -12.79
CA PRO A 83 -17.71 -5.30 -13.15
C PRO A 83 -18.64 -5.99 -12.16
N GLY A 84 -19.74 -5.30 -11.81
CA GLY A 84 -20.72 -5.82 -10.85
C GLY A 84 -20.35 -5.65 -9.37
N ARG A 85 -19.12 -5.22 -9.05
CA ARG A 85 -18.70 -4.95 -7.65
C ARG A 85 -18.36 -3.47 -7.38
N ALA A 86 -18.74 -2.57 -8.29
CA ALA A 86 -18.45 -1.13 -8.15
C ALA A 86 -19.12 -0.50 -6.90
N GLU A 87 -20.36 -0.88 -6.59
CA GLU A 87 -21.05 -0.39 -5.40
C GLU A 87 -20.38 -0.87 -4.12
N GLU A 88 -19.96 -2.14 -4.11
CA GLU A 88 -19.19 -2.72 -2.99
C GLU A 88 -17.87 -1.97 -2.79
N PHE A 89 -17.11 -1.71 -3.86
CA PHE A 89 -15.88 -0.94 -3.79
C PHE A 89 -16.13 0.46 -3.23
N ARG A 90 -17.11 1.18 -3.77
CA ARG A 90 -17.42 2.56 -3.35
C ARG A 90 -17.88 2.63 -1.89
N ALA A 91 -18.71 1.69 -1.45
CA ALA A 91 -19.11 1.61 -0.05
C ALA A 91 -17.90 1.33 0.87
N GLY A 92 -17.00 0.46 0.45
CA GLY A 92 -15.75 0.20 1.18
C GLY A 92 -14.80 1.40 1.20
N VAL A 93 -14.73 2.19 0.13
CA VAL A 93 -13.98 3.46 0.11
C VAL A 93 -14.49 4.40 1.19
N GLU A 94 -15.81 4.57 1.34
CA GLU A 94 -16.37 5.43 2.37
C GLU A 94 -16.03 4.93 3.79
N CYS A 95 -16.05 3.61 4.02
CA CYS A 95 -15.60 3.03 5.29
C CYS A 95 -14.12 3.31 5.56
N ALA A 96 -13.26 3.10 4.57
CA ALA A 96 -11.82 3.35 4.71
C ALA A 96 -11.51 4.83 4.96
N VAL A 97 -12.19 5.73 4.27
CA VAL A 97 -12.05 7.18 4.47
C VAL A 97 -12.55 7.59 5.86
N SER A 98 -13.63 6.99 6.36
CA SER A 98 -14.10 7.23 7.75
C SER A 98 -13.08 6.78 8.81
N ILE A 99 -12.39 5.65 8.59
CA ILE A 99 -11.27 5.23 9.43
C ILE A 99 -10.11 6.24 9.30
N GLY A 100 -9.81 6.66 8.06
CA GLY A 100 -8.76 7.62 7.76
C GLY A 100 -8.97 8.98 8.40
N GLU A 101 -10.21 9.45 8.47
CA GLU A 101 -10.59 10.70 9.16
C GLU A 101 -10.24 10.62 10.66
N GLN A 102 -10.48 9.48 11.27
CA GLN A 102 -10.23 9.27 12.70
C GLN A 102 -8.75 9.07 13.06
N LEU A 103 -7.95 8.51 12.14
CA LEU A 103 -6.55 8.12 12.37
C LEU A 103 -5.53 8.96 11.58
N GLY A 104 -5.99 9.84 10.70
CA GLY A 104 -5.12 10.71 9.91
C GLY A 104 -4.38 9.99 8.79
N VAL A 105 -5.01 9.00 8.13
CA VAL A 105 -4.46 8.27 6.99
C VAL A 105 -4.10 9.24 5.86
N ARG A 106 -2.94 9.03 5.25
CA ARG A 106 -2.40 9.88 4.18
C ARG A 106 -2.41 9.22 2.81
N VAL A 107 -2.38 7.90 2.75
CA VAL A 107 -2.39 7.16 1.49
C VAL A 107 -3.36 5.99 1.55
N PHE A 108 -4.10 5.78 0.45
CA PHE A 108 -5.01 4.66 0.29
C PHE A 108 -4.63 3.87 -0.96
N ASN A 109 -4.25 2.60 -0.82
CA ASN A 109 -3.96 1.76 -1.97
C ASN A 109 -5.24 1.20 -2.58
N ALA A 110 -5.39 1.37 -3.89
CA ALA A 110 -6.52 0.92 -4.69
C ALA A 110 -6.07 -0.19 -5.66
N LEU A 111 -6.07 -1.44 -5.21
CA LEU A 111 -5.73 -2.58 -6.07
C LEU A 111 -6.70 -2.66 -7.26
N TYR A 112 -6.13 -2.66 -8.47
CA TYR A 112 -6.85 -2.46 -9.73
C TYR A 112 -7.89 -3.55 -10.01
N GLY A 113 -7.55 -4.79 -9.72
CA GLY A 113 -8.39 -5.95 -9.97
C GLY A 113 -7.93 -6.81 -11.16
N ASN A 114 -8.25 -8.09 -11.07
CA ASN A 114 -7.95 -9.05 -12.13
C ASN A 114 -8.81 -8.80 -13.38
N ARG A 115 -8.30 -9.16 -14.55
CA ARG A 115 -9.11 -9.28 -15.75
C ARG A 115 -10.16 -10.39 -15.59
N VAL A 116 -11.37 -10.12 -16.06
CA VAL A 116 -12.51 -11.02 -16.05
C VAL A 116 -12.74 -11.51 -17.48
N ASP A 117 -12.64 -12.81 -17.70
CA ASP A 117 -12.61 -13.41 -19.04
C ASP A 117 -13.81 -13.08 -19.95
N SER A 118 -14.98 -12.80 -19.33
CA SER A 118 -16.23 -12.49 -20.05
C SER A 118 -16.45 -11.00 -20.30
N VAL A 119 -15.50 -10.13 -19.97
CA VAL A 119 -15.66 -8.68 -20.03
C VAL A 119 -14.56 -8.07 -20.91
N ASP A 120 -14.94 -7.13 -21.76
CA ASP A 120 -13.99 -6.37 -22.56
C ASP A 120 -12.99 -5.61 -21.66
N PRO A 121 -11.68 -5.72 -21.88
CA PRO A 121 -10.67 -5.01 -21.10
C PRO A 121 -10.87 -3.48 -21.06
N GLY A 122 -11.35 -2.90 -22.17
CA GLY A 122 -11.63 -1.47 -22.23
C GLY A 122 -12.81 -1.05 -21.36
N GLU A 123 -13.84 -1.90 -21.22
CA GLU A 123 -14.95 -1.67 -20.28
C GLU A 123 -14.47 -1.75 -18.83
N GLN A 124 -13.60 -2.72 -18.51
CA GLN A 124 -12.99 -2.79 -17.17
C GLN A 124 -12.13 -1.56 -16.89
N ASP A 125 -11.36 -1.09 -17.84
CA ASP A 125 -10.51 0.09 -17.67
C ASP A 125 -11.33 1.37 -17.54
N ALA A 126 -12.44 1.51 -18.26
CA ALA A 126 -13.36 2.63 -18.09
C ALA A 126 -13.99 2.64 -16.70
N LEU A 127 -14.43 1.48 -16.20
CA LEU A 127 -14.92 1.33 -14.84
C LEU A 127 -13.85 1.70 -13.79
N ALA A 128 -12.59 1.30 -14.03
CA ALA A 128 -11.48 1.63 -13.14
C ALA A 128 -11.26 3.15 -13.05
N VAL A 129 -11.31 3.86 -14.16
CA VAL A 129 -11.22 5.33 -14.18
C VAL A 129 -12.31 5.96 -13.31
N ASP A 130 -13.57 5.53 -13.47
CA ASP A 130 -14.69 6.04 -12.69
C ASP A 130 -14.55 5.78 -11.19
N ASN A 131 -14.10 4.57 -10.83
CA ASN A 131 -13.93 4.16 -9.44
C ASN A 131 -12.71 4.84 -8.79
N LEU A 132 -11.60 4.99 -9.50
CA LEU A 132 -10.45 5.74 -9.02
C LEU A 132 -10.78 7.22 -8.83
N ALA A 133 -11.54 7.83 -9.77
CA ALA A 133 -12.01 9.20 -9.62
C ALA A 133 -12.94 9.37 -8.41
N PHE A 134 -13.80 8.38 -8.13
CA PHE A 134 -14.62 8.38 -6.91
C PHE A 134 -13.73 8.31 -5.65
N ALA A 135 -12.80 7.35 -5.59
CA ALA A 135 -11.88 7.18 -4.47
C ALA A 135 -11.02 8.45 -4.25
N ALA A 136 -10.53 9.05 -5.34
CA ALA A 136 -9.73 10.28 -5.28
C ALA A 136 -10.52 11.44 -4.64
N ARG A 137 -11.78 11.65 -5.05
CA ARG A 137 -12.65 12.66 -4.43
C ARG A 137 -12.91 12.37 -2.95
N ALA A 138 -13.13 11.11 -2.59
CA ALA A 138 -13.33 10.72 -1.20
C ALA A 138 -12.08 10.98 -0.34
N ALA A 139 -10.90 10.55 -0.82
CA ALA A 139 -9.63 10.76 -0.15
C ALA A 139 -9.22 12.25 -0.06
N ALA A 140 -9.58 13.07 -1.05
CA ALA A 140 -9.29 14.50 -1.06
C ALA A 140 -9.91 15.24 0.13
N ARG A 141 -11.00 14.74 0.71
CA ARG A 141 -11.60 15.30 1.94
C ARG A 141 -10.64 15.32 3.13
N LEU A 142 -9.67 14.39 3.11
CA LEU A 142 -8.62 14.23 4.13
C LEU A 142 -7.28 14.83 3.70
N GLY A 143 -7.17 15.37 2.50
CA GLY A 143 -5.89 15.70 1.88
C GLY A 143 -5.03 14.46 1.62
N ALA A 144 -5.65 13.29 1.45
CA ALA A 144 -4.99 12.03 1.22
C ALA A 144 -4.87 11.69 -0.28
N THR A 145 -3.91 10.81 -0.57
CA THR A 145 -3.59 10.32 -1.91
C THR A 145 -4.16 8.92 -2.11
N VAL A 146 -4.68 8.64 -3.30
CA VAL A 146 -5.01 7.29 -3.77
C VAL A 146 -3.82 6.74 -4.54
N LEU A 147 -3.47 5.50 -4.29
CA LEU A 147 -2.33 4.83 -4.90
C LEU A 147 -2.80 3.78 -5.89
N VAL A 148 -2.06 3.64 -6.99
CA VAL A 148 -2.23 2.58 -7.99
C VAL A 148 -0.93 1.80 -8.07
N GLU A 149 -1.02 0.49 -7.94
CA GLU A 149 0.11 -0.41 -7.75
C GLU A 149 0.24 -1.42 -8.89
N PRO A 150 1.42 -1.57 -9.52
CA PRO A 150 1.78 -2.75 -10.30
C PRO A 150 1.99 -3.96 -9.38
N VAL A 151 1.40 -5.12 -9.72
CA VAL A 151 1.49 -6.33 -8.88
C VAL A 151 2.08 -7.50 -9.65
N SER A 152 3.05 -8.21 -9.06
CA SER A 152 3.62 -9.44 -9.59
C SER A 152 2.95 -10.69 -9.02
N GLY A 153 3.11 -11.83 -9.70
CA GLY A 153 2.60 -13.11 -9.22
C GLY A 153 1.08 -13.29 -9.34
N ALA A 154 0.39 -12.38 -10.03
CA ALA A 154 -1.05 -12.44 -10.30
C ALA A 154 -1.29 -12.48 -11.81
N PRO A 155 -1.48 -13.66 -12.43
CA PRO A 155 -1.46 -13.81 -13.89
C PRO A 155 -2.53 -13.02 -14.64
N ARG A 156 -3.63 -12.64 -13.98
CA ARG A 156 -4.72 -11.86 -14.56
C ARG A 156 -4.70 -10.39 -14.18
N TYR A 157 -3.74 -9.96 -13.38
CA TYR A 157 -3.62 -8.55 -13.00
C TYR A 157 -3.03 -7.74 -14.15
N PRO A 158 -3.68 -6.65 -14.59
CA PRO A 158 -3.29 -5.99 -15.84
C PRO A 158 -2.15 -4.98 -15.70
N LEU A 159 -1.90 -4.45 -14.50
CA LEU A 159 -0.85 -3.46 -14.29
C LEU A 159 0.42 -4.17 -13.80
N LEU A 160 1.35 -4.42 -14.71
CA LEU A 160 2.58 -5.15 -14.40
C LEU A 160 3.77 -4.22 -14.20
N THR A 161 3.78 -3.07 -14.86
CA THR A 161 4.89 -2.12 -14.89
C THR A 161 4.48 -0.76 -14.32
N ALA A 162 5.48 0.04 -13.92
CA ALA A 162 5.24 1.44 -13.58
C ALA A 162 4.55 2.21 -14.71
N ALA A 163 4.89 1.91 -15.96
CA ALA A 163 4.27 2.54 -17.13
C ALA A 163 2.79 2.18 -17.26
N ASP A 164 2.39 0.94 -16.96
CA ASP A 164 0.97 0.54 -16.95
C ASP A 164 0.19 1.32 -15.89
N ALA A 165 0.74 1.40 -14.67
CA ALA A 165 0.11 2.14 -13.58
C ALA A 165 0.01 3.64 -13.88
N VAL A 166 1.07 4.26 -14.41
CA VAL A 166 1.06 5.69 -14.81
C VAL A 166 0.03 5.92 -15.91
N THR A 167 -0.07 5.02 -16.90
CA THR A 167 -1.08 5.11 -17.95
C THR A 167 -2.52 5.06 -17.37
N ALA A 168 -2.75 4.21 -16.37
CA ALA A 168 -4.04 4.16 -15.69
C ALA A 168 -4.31 5.44 -14.87
N ILE A 169 -3.31 5.97 -14.18
CA ILE A 169 -3.36 7.20 -13.40
C ILE A 169 -3.68 8.41 -14.28
N ASP A 170 -3.00 8.55 -15.41
CA ASP A 170 -3.16 9.69 -16.34
C ASP A 170 -4.58 9.77 -16.94
N ARG A 171 -5.30 8.64 -16.99
CA ARG A 171 -6.70 8.60 -17.41
C ARG A 171 -7.67 9.12 -16.34
N VAL A 172 -7.22 9.18 -15.09
CA VAL A 172 -8.03 9.68 -13.97
C VAL A 172 -7.74 11.17 -13.81
N SER A 173 -8.67 12.03 -14.13
CA SER A 173 -8.52 13.49 -14.00
C SER A 173 -8.53 13.91 -12.52
N ALA A 174 -7.50 13.52 -11.74
CA ALA A 174 -7.37 13.84 -10.32
C ALA A 174 -5.88 13.90 -9.90
N ASP A 175 -5.48 15.01 -9.29
CA ASP A 175 -4.09 15.28 -8.91
C ASP A 175 -3.59 14.44 -7.72
N ASN A 176 -4.51 13.85 -6.97
CA ASN A 176 -4.22 13.00 -5.80
C ASN A 176 -4.29 11.51 -6.09
N VAL A 177 -4.14 11.07 -7.34
CA VAL A 177 -3.90 9.68 -7.70
C VAL A 177 -2.44 9.54 -8.12
N ARG A 178 -1.68 8.64 -7.47
CA ARG A 178 -0.24 8.51 -7.64
C ARG A 178 0.20 7.05 -7.71
N LEU A 179 1.44 6.83 -8.15
CA LEU A 179 2.06 5.51 -8.20
C LEU A 179 2.40 5.02 -6.79
N LEU A 180 2.01 3.79 -6.45
CA LEU A 180 2.68 3.01 -5.42
C LEU A 180 3.80 2.23 -6.08
N ALA A 181 5.03 2.53 -5.69
CA ALA A 181 6.21 1.82 -6.17
C ALA A 181 6.63 0.75 -5.15
N ASP A 182 6.01 -0.44 -5.21
CA ASP A 182 6.61 -1.62 -4.57
C ASP A 182 7.79 -2.06 -5.44
N LEU A 183 9.00 -1.83 -4.94
CA LEU A 183 10.24 -2.06 -5.69
C LEU A 183 10.45 -3.54 -6.03
N TYR A 184 9.88 -4.44 -5.23
CA TYR A 184 9.88 -5.88 -5.52
C TYR A 184 8.98 -6.21 -6.72
N HIS A 185 7.73 -5.75 -6.69
CA HIS A 185 6.79 -6.02 -7.77
C HIS A 185 7.30 -5.48 -9.10
N LEU A 186 7.84 -4.27 -9.11
CA LEU A 186 8.47 -3.69 -10.30
C LEU A 186 9.62 -4.56 -10.82
N ALA A 187 10.56 -4.93 -9.93
CA ALA A 187 11.73 -5.73 -10.31
C ALA A 187 11.35 -7.13 -10.80
N ILE A 188 10.40 -7.81 -10.14
CA ILE A 188 9.95 -9.16 -10.51
C ILE A 188 9.23 -9.15 -11.86
N ASN A 189 8.49 -8.10 -12.16
CA ASN A 189 7.82 -7.93 -13.46
C ASN A 189 8.77 -7.45 -14.57
N GLY A 190 10.05 -7.14 -14.25
CA GLY A 190 11.08 -6.81 -15.22
C GLY A 190 11.28 -5.33 -15.49
N ASP A 191 10.71 -4.44 -14.67
CA ASP A 191 11.03 -3.02 -14.74
C ASP A 191 12.50 -2.76 -14.35
N ASP A 192 13.13 -1.82 -15.03
CA ASP A 192 14.36 -1.19 -14.56
C ASP A 192 13.99 -0.18 -13.46
N VAL A 193 14.12 -0.61 -12.21
CA VAL A 193 13.72 0.19 -11.03
C VAL A 193 14.51 1.50 -10.94
N ASP A 194 15.78 1.52 -11.34
CA ASP A 194 16.57 2.75 -11.37
C ASP A 194 15.97 3.75 -12.37
N ALA A 195 15.57 3.26 -13.55
CA ALA A 195 14.90 4.08 -14.56
C ALA A 195 13.52 4.56 -14.11
N VAL A 196 12.76 3.71 -13.39
CA VAL A 196 11.46 4.07 -12.79
C VAL A 196 11.64 5.20 -11.79
N ILE A 197 12.59 5.08 -10.86
CA ILE A 197 12.88 6.12 -9.87
C ILE A 197 13.27 7.42 -10.57
N ALA A 198 14.23 7.37 -11.49
CA ALA A 198 14.71 8.56 -12.19
C ALA A 198 13.61 9.30 -12.97
N ARG A 199 12.63 8.56 -13.51
CA ARG A 199 11.57 9.12 -14.35
C ARG A 199 10.34 9.54 -13.56
N HIS A 200 9.99 8.81 -12.50
CA HIS A 200 8.68 8.92 -11.85
C HIS A 200 8.74 9.34 -10.38
N ALA A 201 9.91 9.65 -9.79
CA ALA A 201 10.02 9.99 -8.36
C ALA A 201 9.01 11.08 -7.92
N GLY A 202 8.79 12.11 -8.74
CA GLY A 202 7.80 13.16 -8.45
C GLY A 202 6.34 12.71 -8.49
N GLY A 203 6.05 11.55 -9.11
CA GLY A 203 4.72 10.93 -9.20
C GLY A 203 4.51 9.78 -8.22
N ILE A 204 5.56 9.35 -7.50
CA ILE A 204 5.45 8.29 -6.48
C ILE A 204 4.78 8.87 -5.24
N GLY A 205 3.68 8.27 -4.84
CA GLY A 205 2.95 8.61 -3.62
C GLY A 205 3.34 7.77 -2.41
N HIS A 206 3.83 6.55 -2.64
CA HIS A 206 4.30 5.62 -1.61
C HIS A 206 5.29 4.62 -2.18
N VAL A 207 6.19 4.14 -1.34
CA VAL A 207 7.19 3.11 -1.70
C VAL A 207 7.05 1.93 -0.75
N GLN A 208 7.18 0.71 -1.27
CA GLN A 208 7.30 -0.50 -0.46
C GLN A 208 8.56 -1.27 -0.84
N VAL A 209 9.13 -1.97 0.14
CA VAL A 209 10.37 -2.73 -0.03
C VAL A 209 10.26 -4.13 0.54
N VAL A 210 10.77 -5.06 -0.25
CA VAL A 210 10.93 -6.47 0.10
C VAL A 210 12.01 -7.08 -0.80
N ASP A 211 12.70 -8.11 -0.33
CA ASP A 211 13.80 -8.72 -1.09
C ASP A 211 13.36 -9.95 -1.90
N ALA A 212 14.13 -10.30 -2.92
CA ALA A 212 13.90 -11.47 -3.76
C ALA A 212 15.19 -12.30 -3.90
N PRO A 213 15.08 -13.66 -3.97
CA PRO A 213 13.86 -14.47 -3.88
C PRO A 213 13.31 -14.58 -2.46
N GLY A 214 12.07 -15.09 -2.32
CA GLY A 214 11.46 -15.45 -1.02
C GLY A 214 10.52 -14.40 -0.46
N ARG A 215 10.59 -13.15 -0.94
CA ARG A 215 9.75 -12.04 -0.44
C ARG A 215 9.95 -11.78 1.06
N HIS A 216 11.23 -11.87 1.50
CA HIS A 216 11.67 -11.67 2.89
C HIS A 216 12.26 -10.26 3.10
N GLN A 217 12.80 -10.02 4.29
CA GLN A 217 13.40 -8.73 4.67
C GLN A 217 14.60 -8.36 3.77
N PRO A 218 14.86 -7.05 3.57
CA PRO A 218 16.03 -6.57 2.87
C PRO A 218 17.34 -7.19 3.36
N GLY A 219 18.19 -7.61 2.42
CA GLY A 219 19.49 -8.26 2.69
C GLY A 219 19.43 -9.78 2.72
N THR A 220 18.28 -10.42 2.57
CA THR A 220 18.15 -11.87 2.46
C THR A 220 18.19 -12.38 1.01
N GLY A 221 18.00 -11.51 0.05
CA GLY A 221 17.95 -11.84 -1.36
C GLY A 221 19.02 -11.15 -2.19
N ARG A 222 18.66 -10.68 -3.39
CA ARG A 222 19.59 -10.12 -4.39
C ARG A 222 19.22 -8.73 -4.88
N LEU A 223 18.08 -8.19 -4.46
CA LEU A 223 17.65 -6.88 -4.92
C LEU A 223 18.53 -5.78 -4.31
N PRO A 224 18.98 -4.80 -5.10
CA PRO A 224 19.86 -3.74 -4.62
C PRO A 224 19.08 -2.66 -3.88
N ILE A 225 18.28 -3.04 -2.87
CA ILE A 225 17.33 -2.19 -2.15
C ILE A 225 18.02 -0.94 -1.59
N GLY A 226 19.19 -1.09 -0.97
CA GLY A 226 19.94 0.05 -0.43
C GLY A 226 20.31 1.09 -1.50
N ARG A 227 20.64 0.64 -2.73
CA ARG A 227 20.91 1.54 -3.86
C ARG A 227 19.63 2.26 -4.30
N TRP A 228 18.51 1.56 -4.38
CA TRP A 228 17.23 2.16 -4.77
C TRP A 228 16.72 3.17 -3.74
N LEU A 229 16.89 2.88 -2.45
CA LEU A 229 16.55 3.82 -1.39
C LEU A 229 17.42 5.09 -1.45
N ALA A 230 18.73 4.95 -1.74
CA ALA A 230 19.59 6.10 -1.96
C ALA A 230 19.17 6.91 -3.21
N ALA A 231 18.81 6.22 -4.30
CA ALA A 231 18.34 6.89 -5.52
C ALA A 231 17.01 7.65 -5.29
N LEU A 232 16.09 7.12 -4.45
CA LEU A 232 14.87 7.81 -4.06
C LEU A 232 15.18 9.08 -3.24
N ASP A 233 16.10 8.99 -2.26
CA ASP A 233 16.54 10.15 -1.48
C ASP A 233 17.19 11.22 -2.40
N ASP A 234 18.06 10.81 -3.31
CA ASP A 234 18.72 11.71 -4.29
C ASP A 234 17.70 12.36 -5.25
N ALA A 235 16.64 11.65 -5.61
CA ALA A 235 15.54 12.16 -6.43
C ALA A 235 14.55 13.04 -5.64
N GLY A 236 14.77 13.25 -4.34
CA GLY A 236 13.94 14.12 -3.50
C GLY A 236 12.65 13.47 -3.01
N TYR A 237 12.54 12.14 -3.04
CA TYR A 237 11.38 11.46 -2.45
C TYR A 237 11.35 11.69 -0.93
N ALA A 238 10.29 12.31 -0.45
CA ALA A 238 10.10 12.67 0.96
C ALA A 238 8.96 11.87 1.63
N GLY A 239 8.45 10.84 0.95
CA GLY A 239 7.38 9.98 1.46
C GLY A 239 7.89 8.87 2.39
N TRP A 240 6.98 7.96 2.68
CA TRP A 240 7.25 6.80 3.53
C TRP A 240 7.71 5.60 2.70
N VAL A 241 8.51 4.74 3.34
CA VAL A 241 8.87 3.41 2.83
C VAL A 241 8.24 2.36 3.73
N GLY A 242 7.28 1.63 3.18
CA GLY A 242 6.59 0.51 3.82
C GLY A 242 7.44 -0.77 3.79
N LEU A 243 7.57 -1.41 4.96
CA LEU A 243 8.16 -2.74 5.07
C LEU A 243 7.04 -3.76 4.87
N GLU A 244 6.94 -4.32 3.65
CA GLU A 244 5.86 -5.24 3.27
C GLU A 244 6.41 -6.60 2.85
N TYR A 245 7.06 -7.31 3.76
CA TYR A 245 7.67 -8.61 3.49
C TYR A 245 7.16 -9.70 4.42
N VAL A 246 7.29 -10.94 3.98
CA VAL A 246 7.09 -12.13 4.83
C VAL A 246 8.33 -12.33 5.68
N PRO A 247 8.28 -12.19 7.00
CA PRO A 247 9.45 -12.40 7.85
C PRO A 247 10.04 -13.80 7.69
N ASP A 248 11.37 -13.88 7.53
CA ASP A 248 12.10 -15.14 7.70
C ASP A 248 12.38 -15.34 9.19
N GLY A 249 11.45 -16.02 9.87
CA GLY A 249 11.44 -16.17 11.33
C GLY A 249 10.50 -15.16 12.04
N PRO A 250 10.70 -14.92 13.35
CA PRO A 250 9.86 -13.97 14.10
C PRO A 250 9.93 -12.54 13.55
N SER A 251 8.78 -11.85 13.46
CA SER A 251 8.72 -10.51 12.88
C SER A 251 9.72 -9.54 13.50
N ALA A 252 9.83 -9.51 14.83
CA ALA A 252 10.75 -8.59 15.51
C ALA A 252 12.23 -8.82 15.13
N ALA A 253 12.65 -10.08 14.97
CA ALA A 253 14.01 -10.43 14.56
C ALA A 253 14.29 -10.09 13.09
N SER A 254 13.28 -10.18 12.22
CA SER A 254 13.40 -9.83 10.81
C SER A 254 13.71 -8.35 10.56
N LEU A 255 13.59 -7.52 11.58
CA LEU A 255 13.84 -6.08 11.52
C LEU A 255 15.29 -5.68 11.83
N ASP A 256 16.18 -6.63 12.14
CA ASP A 256 17.58 -6.36 12.58
C ASP A 256 18.44 -5.70 11.50
N TRP A 257 18.04 -5.79 10.22
CA TRP A 257 18.70 -5.09 9.11
C TRP A 257 18.52 -3.57 9.17
N LEU A 258 17.46 -3.08 9.86
CA LEU A 258 17.14 -1.66 10.01
C LEU A 258 17.44 -1.22 11.45
N PRO A 259 18.43 -0.35 11.70
CA PRO A 259 18.74 0.15 13.03
C PRO A 259 17.51 0.77 13.72
N ARG A 260 17.37 0.57 15.02
CA ARG A 260 16.19 1.00 15.78
C ARG A 260 15.94 2.51 15.73
N ASP A 261 17.00 3.30 15.71
CA ASP A 261 16.96 4.76 15.60
C ASP A 261 16.53 5.26 14.19
N ALA A 262 16.60 4.39 13.18
CA ALA A 262 16.07 4.66 11.86
C ALA A 262 14.58 4.29 11.68
N ARG A 263 13.97 3.59 12.67
CA ARG A 263 12.56 3.15 12.61
C ARG A 263 11.58 4.24 13.05
N THR A 264 12.04 5.24 13.78
CA THR A 264 11.20 6.38 14.22
C THR A 264 11.21 7.48 13.18
N THR A 265 10.08 8.13 12.99
CA THR A 265 10.01 9.36 12.19
C THR A 265 10.79 10.47 12.87
N ARG A 266 11.68 11.11 12.13
CA ARG A 266 12.11 12.45 12.52
C ARG A 266 10.95 13.39 12.24
N GLU A 267 10.61 14.27 13.20
CA GLU A 267 9.56 15.28 12.99
C GLU A 267 9.83 15.98 11.66
N ILE A 268 8.94 15.77 10.70
CA ILE A 268 8.88 16.60 9.50
C ILE A 268 8.32 17.91 10.03
N SER A 269 9.20 18.90 10.22
CA SER A 269 8.78 20.27 10.55
C SER A 269 7.73 20.70 9.53
N ALA A 270 6.54 21.00 10.03
CA ALA A 270 5.37 21.43 9.27
C ALA A 270 5.64 22.69 8.46
#